data_0a0816c16c6df51051e792a4a622f6c0
#
_entry.id   0a0816c16c6df51051e792a4a622f6c0
#
_cell.length_a   1.000
_cell.length_b   1.000
_cell.length_c   1.000
_cell.angle_alpha   90.00
_cell.angle_beta   90.00
_cell.angle_gamma   90.00
#
_symmetry.space_group_name_H-M   'P 1'
#
loop_
_entity.id
_entity.type
_entity.pdbx_description
1 polymer ?
#
loop_
_entity_poly.entity_id
_entity_poly.type
_entity_poly.pdbx_seq_one_letter_code
_entity_poly.pdbx_strand_id
1 'polypeptide(L)'
;MEGGRAVRVLVLGGDGYLGWPTALHLSDRGHDTAVLDNLARRGYDRELGVQSLVPIEDLEARTAAWEEVSGQRIPAYVGDLLDADFIYRVLREFEPDAIVHFAEQRAAPYSMIDREHAVYTQHNNVVGTLNLMYAVAETNPDIHLVKLGTMGEYGTPNIDIEEGWLEVEHNGRKDRMLYPKKPGSFYHLS
;
A
#
# COMPACT_ATOMS: atom_id res chain seq x y z
N MET A 1 0.08 5.27 30.23
CA MET A 1 0.77 5.25 28.92
C MET A 1 0.87 6.70 28.51
N GLU A 2 2.10 7.22 28.35
CA GLU A 2 2.31 8.58 27.87
C GLU A 2 1.68 8.72 26.49
N GLY A 3 0.72 9.64 26.35
CA GLY A 3 0.07 9.93 25.08
C GLY A 3 1.09 10.49 24.10
N GLY A 4 1.50 9.68 23.11
CA GLY A 4 2.29 10.17 21.99
C GLY A 4 1.58 11.36 21.32
N ARG A 5 2.34 12.25 20.69
CA ARG A 5 1.78 13.38 19.92
C ARG A 5 0.86 12.81 18.84
N ALA A 6 -0.35 13.35 18.71
CA ALA A 6 -1.21 13.06 17.56
C ALA A 6 -0.49 13.44 16.27
N VAL A 7 -0.53 12.56 15.26
CA VAL A 7 0.07 12.76 13.94
C VAL A 7 -1.00 12.58 12.86
N ARG A 8 -0.78 13.20 11.71
CA ARG A 8 -1.68 13.09 10.56
C ARG A 8 -1.21 11.91 9.70
N VAL A 9 -2.06 10.89 9.55
CA VAL A 9 -1.71 9.65 8.86
C VAL A 9 -2.63 9.42 7.66
N LEU A 10 -2.05 9.34 6.47
CA LEU A 10 -2.76 8.95 5.25
C LEU A 10 -2.57 7.46 4.99
N VAL A 11 -3.68 6.70 4.96
CA VAL A 11 -3.67 5.27 4.68
C VAL A 11 -4.10 5.02 3.22
N LEU A 12 -3.16 4.58 2.38
CA LEU A 12 -3.41 4.21 0.98
C LEU A 12 -3.87 2.75 0.90
N GLY A 13 -4.91 2.47 0.11
CA GLY A 13 -5.60 1.19 0.11
C GLY A 13 -6.63 1.09 1.24
N GLY A 14 -7.28 2.23 1.57
CA GLY A 14 -8.19 2.39 2.70
C GLY A 14 -9.48 1.59 2.63
N ASP A 15 -9.94 1.19 1.43
CA ASP A 15 -11.10 0.29 1.27
C ASP A 15 -10.72 -1.19 1.47
N GLY A 16 -9.42 -1.50 1.54
CA GLY A 16 -8.88 -2.84 1.61
C GLY A 16 -8.96 -3.51 2.99
N TYR A 17 -8.62 -4.80 3.00
CA TYR A 17 -8.62 -5.66 4.19
C TYR A 17 -7.67 -5.20 5.29
N LEU A 18 -6.51 -4.64 4.94
CA LEU A 18 -5.56 -4.08 5.90
C LEU A 18 -5.77 -2.59 6.13
N GLY A 19 -6.07 -1.84 5.06
CA GLY A 19 -6.14 -0.38 5.13
C GLY A 19 -7.25 0.12 6.04
N TRP A 20 -8.46 -0.40 5.89
CA TRP A 20 -9.58 0.03 6.71
C TRP A 20 -9.40 -0.19 8.21
N PRO A 21 -9.09 -1.41 8.70
CA PRO A 21 -8.87 -1.60 10.14
C PRO A 21 -7.65 -0.83 10.66
N THR A 22 -6.63 -0.60 9.84
CA THR A 22 -5.50 0.27 10.24
C THR A 22 -5.97 1.71 10.42
N ALA A 23 -6.78 2.24 9.51
CA ALA A 23 -7.34 3.59 9.64
C ALA A 23 -8.22 3.74 10.89
N LEU A 24 -9.09 2.77 11.17
CA LEU A 24 -9.89 2.74 12.39
C LEU A 24 -9.02 2.73 13.64
N HIS A 25 -8.00 1.87 13.67
CA HIS A 25 -7.10 1.74 14.82
C HIS A 25 -6.31 3.03 15.10
N LEU A 26 -5.83 3.70 14.06
CA LEU A 26 -5.13 4.98 14.21
C LEU A 26 -6.06 6.09 14.67
N SER A 27 -7.25 6.18 14.08
CA SER A 27 -8.27 7.14 14.48
C SER A 27 -8.69 6.94 15.93
N ASP A 28 -8.98 5.70 16.35
CA ASP A 28 -9.34 5.36 17.77
C ASP A 28 -8.25 5.76 18.77
N ARG A 29 -7.00 5.82 18.33
CA ARG A 29 -5.86 6.29 19.14
C ARG A 29 -5.66 7.79 19.13
N GLY A 30 -6.53 8.53 18.46
CA GLY A 30 -6.52 9.99 18.41
C GLY A 30 -5.57 10.58 17.38
N HIS A 31 -5.15 9.80 16.36
CA HIS A 31 -4.45 10.33 15.21
C HIS A 31 -5.45 10.94 14.21
N ASP A 32 -5.06 12.03 13.56
CA ASP A 32 -5.82 12.60 12.43
C ASP A 32 -5.58 11.69 11.22
N THR A 33 -6.60 10.91 10.85
CA THR A 33 -6.46 9.82 9.89
C THR A 33 -7.33 10.06 8.66
N ALA A 34 -6.75 9.89 7.47
CA ALA A 34 -7.49 9.87 6.21
C ALA A 34 -7.19 8.59 5.43
N VAL A 35 -8.08 8.23 4.51
CA VAL A 35 -7.90 7.09 3.61
C VAL A 35 -7.90 7.52 2.15
N LEU A 36 -7.13 6.81 1.32
CA LEU A 36 -7.14 6.95 -0.14
C LEU A 36 -7.29 5.57 -0.77
N ASP A 37 -8.18 5.43 -1.77
CA ASP A 37 -8.39 4.17 -2.49
C ASP A 37 -8.95 4.43 -3.89
N ASN A 38 -8.61 3.59 -4.87
CA ASN A 38 -9.21 3.61 -6.21
C ASN A 38 -10.38 2.65 -6.37
N LEU A 39 -10.73 1.90 -5.32
CA LEU A 39 -11.79 0.89 -5.27
C LEU A 39 -11.62 -0.27 -6.27
N ALA A 40 -10.41 -0.45 -6.81
CA ALA A 40 -10.11 -1.45 -7.84
C ALA A 40 -10.40 -2.87 -7.37
N ARG A 41 -10.18 -3.18 -6.08
CA ARG A 41 -10.49 -4.49 -5.51
C ARG A 41 -11.93 -4.93 -5.74
N ARG A 42 -12.89 -4.00 -5.64
CA ARG A 42 -14.30 -4.27 -5.92
C ARG A 42 -14.54 -4.61 -7.41
N GLY A 43 -13.67 -4.10 -8.28
CA GLY A 43 -13.62 -4.46 -9.71
C GLY A 43 -13.16 -5.90 -9.90
N TYR A 44 -12.08 -6.31 -9.24
CA TYR A 44 -11.54 -7.68 -9.34
C TYR A 44 -12.55 -8.72 -8.88
N ASP A 45 -13.26 -8.45 -7.78
CA ASP A 45 -14.29 -9.37 -7.26
C ASP A 45 -15.39 -9.58 -8.31
N ARG A 46 -15.84 -8.52 -9.00
CA ARG A 46 -16.83 -8.62 -10.08
C ARG A 46 -16.29 -9.35 -11.31
N GLU A 47 -15.08 -9.04 -11.73
CA GLU A 47 -14.41 -9.66 -12.86
C GLU A 47 -14.25 -11.18 -12.67
N LEU A 48 -13.86 -11.58 -11.47
CA LEU A 48 -13.64 -12.99 -11.12
C LEU A 48 -14.93 -13.72 -10.72
N GLY A 49 -16.07 -13.02 -10.65
CA GLY A 49 -17.35 -13.61 -10.22
C GLY A 49 -17.35 -14.09 -8.77
N VAL A 50 -16.55 -13.47 -7.90
CA VAL A 50 -16.44 -13.80 -6.48
C VAL A 50 -17.10 -12.72 -5.63
N GLN A 51 -17.43 -13.08 -4.39
CA GLN A 51 -18.02 -12.18 -3.41
C GLN A 51 -17.30 -12.29 -2.07
N SER A 52 -17.28 -11.20 -1.32
CA SER A 52 -16.82 -11.24 0.07
C SER A 52 -17.72 -12.17 0.89
N LEU A 53 -17.14 -12.91 1.85
CA LEU A 53 -17.91 -13.80 2.75
C LEU A 53 -18.94 -13.02 3.58
N VAL A 54 -18.65 -11.76 3.89
CA VAL A 54 -19.56 -10.85 4.57
C VAL A 54 -19.74 -9.64 3.66
N PRO A 55 -20.98 -9.13 3.48
CA PRO A 55 -21.21 -7.89 2.73
C PRO A 55 -20.34 -6.75 3.27
N ILE A 56 -19.73 -6.01 2.37
CA ILE A 56 -18.91 -4.85 2.71
C ILE A 56 -19.57 -3.63 2.10
N GLU A 57 -20.03 -2.73 2.95
CA GLU A 57 -20.61 -1.43 2.55
C GLU A 57 -19.58 -0.59 1.78
N ASP A 58 -20.04 0.39 1.04
CA ASP A 58 -19.15 1.31 0.35
C ASP A 58 -18.32 2.15 1.35
N LEU A 59 -17.26 2.79 0.85
CA LEU A 59 -16.33 3.51 1.69
C LEU A 59 -16.97 4.71 2.39
N GLU A 60 -17.92 5.38 1.73
CA GLU A 60 -18.66 6.52 2.27
C GLU A 60 -19.54 6.08 3.46
N ALA A 61 -20.33 5.02 3.30
CA ALA A 61 -21.14 4.47 4.38
C ALA A 61 -20.29 4.02 5.56
N ARG A 62 -19.12 3.43 5.31
CA ARG A 62 -18.18 2.97 6.35
C ARG A 62 -17.57 4.15 7.12
N THR A 63 -17.19 5.23 6.45
CA THR A 63 -16.66 6.43 7.12
C THR A 63 -17.75 7.14 7.93
N ALA A 64 -18.97 7.22 7.41
CA ALA A 64 -20.13 7.78 8.14
C ALA A 64 -20.45 6.95 9.39
N ALA A 65 -20.48 5.62 9.28
CA ALA A 65 -20.70 4.74 10.44
C ALA A 65 -19.62 4.91 11.51
N TRP A 66 -18.36 5.08 11.10
CA TRP A 66 -17.28 5.35 12.06
C TRP A 66 -17.47 6.68 12.78
N GLU A 67 -17.81 7.73 12.05
CA GLU A 67 -18.08 9.04 12.64
C GLU A 67 -19.25 8.98 13.64
N GLU A 68 -20.32 8.24 13.32
CA GLU A 68 -21.47 8.05 14.20
C GLU A 68 -21.10 7.36 15.53
N VAL A 69 -20.28 6.30 15.48
CA VAL A 69 -19.96 5.49 16.68
C VAL A 69 -18.81 6.05 17.48
N SER A 70 -17.86 6.74 16.87
CA SER A 70 -16.62 7.23 17.52
C SER A 70 -16.62 8.74 17.77
N GLY A 71 -17.45 9.50 17.04
CA GLY A 71 -17.36 10.95 16.97
C GLY A 71 -16.15 11.47 16.17
N GLN A 72 -15.37 10.58 15.53
CA GLN A 72 -14.17 10.93 14.80
C GLN A 72 -14.37 10.77 13.30
N ARG A 73 -13.92 11.75 12.54
CA ARG A 73 -14.04 11.73 11.08
C ARG A 73 -12.79 11.16 10.43
N ILE A 74 -12.99 10.27 9.45
CA ILE A 74 -11.94 9.78 8.54
C ILE A 74 -12.29 10.27 7.12
N PRO A 75 -11.65 11.33 6.60
CA PRO A 75 -11.80 11.75 5.22
C PRO A 75 -11.41 10.63 4.25
N ALA A 76 -12.20 10.46 3.18
CA ALA A 76 -11.93 9.47 2.13
C ALA A 76 -11.64 10.17 0.80
N TYR A 77 -10.47 9.91 0.23
CA TYR A 77 -10.06 10.37 -1.09
C TYR A 77 -10.20 9.21 -2.07
N VAL A 78 -11.12 9.31 -3.02
CA VAL A 78 -11.30 8.28 -4.05
C VAL A 78 -10.57 8.69 -5.32
N GLY A 79 -9.54 7.92 -5.70
CA GLY A 79 -8.72 8.17 -6.87
C GLY A 79 -7.53 7.21 -6.93
N ASP A 80 -6.74 7.31 -8.00
CA ASP A 80 -5.70 6.35 -8.37
C ASP A 80 -4.29 6.92 -8.16
N LEU A 81 -3.36 6.09 -7.68
CA LEU A 81 -1.93 6.43 -7.58
C LEU A 81 -1.26 6.59 -8.97
N LEU A 82 -1.91 6.12 -10.03
CA LEU A 82 -1.45 6.37 -11.40
C LEU A 82 -1.75 7.80 -11.86
N ASP A 83 -2.66 8.51 -11.20
CA ASP A 83 -2.93 9.93 -11.40
C ASP A 83 -2.02 10.76 -10.46
N ALA A 84 -0.89 11.20 -10.97
CA ALA A 84 0.08 11.96 -10.21
C ALA A 84 -0.52 13.28 -9.67
N ASP A 85 -1.29 14.02 -10.49
CA ASP A 85 -1.91 15.29 -10.07
C ASP A 85 -2.87 15.09 -8.90
N PHE A 86 -3.59 13.97 -8.88
CA PHE A 86 -4.45 13.59 -7.76
C PHE A 86 -3.65 13.39 -6.48
N ILE A 87 -2.52 12.67 -6.53
CA ILE A 87 -1.66 12.44 -5.36
C ILE A 87 -1.13 13.77 -4.82
N TYR A 88 -0.55 14.61 -5.69
CA TYR A 88 -0.03 15.93 -5.28
C TYR A 88 -1.11 16.78 -4.62
N ARG A 89 -2.34 16.74 -5.13
CA ARG A 89 -3.46 17.46 -4.53
C ARG A 89 -3.79 16.93 -3.13
N VAL A 90 -3.90 15.60 -2.96
CA VAL A 90 -4.20 14.99 -1.66
C VAL A 90 -3.11 15.29 -0.63
N LEU A 91 -1.82 15.20 -1.01
CA LEU A 91 -0.72 15.51 -0.10
C LEU A 91 -0.72 16.97 0.34
N ARG A 92 -1.04 17.91 -0.54
CA ARG A 92 -1.14 19.33 -0.20
C ARG A 92 -2.38 19.67 0.64
N GLU A 93 -3.48 18.96 0.43
CA GLU A 93 -4.73 19.18 1.15
C GLU A 93 -4.69 18.58 2.56
N PHE A 94 -4.24 17.34 2.67
CA PHE A 94 -4.22 16.63 3.95
C PHE A 94 -2.93 16.89 4.74
N GLU A 95 -1.80 17.19 4.09
CA GLU A 95 -0.47 17.43 4.70
C GLU A 95 -0.08 16.34 5.72
N PRO A 96 0.04 15.08 5.32
CA PRO A 96 0.32 13.98 6.26
C PRO A 96 1.73 14.09 6.87
N ASP A 97 1.86 13.71 8.16
CA ASP A 97 3.14 13.45 8.81
C ASP A 97 3.66 12.03 8.44
N ALA A 98 2.74 11.11 8.18
CA ALA A 98 3.06 9.74 7.80
C ALA A 98 2.07 9.19 6.77
N ILE A 99 2.58 8.26 5.94
CA ILE A 99 1.79 7.51 4.95
C ILE A 99 1.96 6.02 5.21
N VAL A 100 0.85 5.27 5.28
CA VAL A 100 0.86 3.81 5.30
C VAL A 100 0.34 3.31 3.96
N HIS A 101 1.19 2.61 3.20
CA HIS A 101 0.91 2.24 1.82
C HIS A 101 0.57 0.76 1.68
N PHE A 102 -0.74 0.46 1.50
CA PHE A 102 -1.29 -0.85 1.18
C PHE A 102 -1.96 -0.88 -0.21
N ALA A 103 -1.91 0.21 -0.97
CA ALA A 103 -2.61 0.38 -2.25
C ALA A 103 -1.91 -0.36 -3.39
N GLU A 104 -1.99 -1.69 -3.39
CA GLU A 104 -1.38 -2.54 -4.40
C GLU A 104 -2.37 -3.61 -4.91
N GLN A 105 -2.18 -4.02 -6.16
CA GLN A 105 -2.69 -5.30 -6.62
C GLN A 105 -1.84 -6.38 -5.93
N ARG A 106 -2.40 -7.07 -4.94
CA ARG A 106 -1.71 -7.94 -3.98
C ARG A 106 -1.83 -9.43 -4.26
N ALA A 107 -2.54 -9.82 -5.30
CA ALA A 107 -2.86 -11.22 -5.56
C ALA A 107 -1.92 -11.82 -6.61
N ALA A 108 -1.02 -12.71 -6.18
CA ALA A 108 -0.13 -13.43 -7.08
C ALA A 108 -0.91 -14.20 -8.18
N PRO A 109 -2.00 -14.95 -7.87
CA PRO A 109 -2.78 -15.62 -8.90
C PRO A 109 -3.38 -14.65 -9.93
N TYR A 110 -3.90 -13.50 -9.50
CA TYR A 110 -4.44 -12.48 -10.40
C TYR A 110 -3.38 -11.96 -11.38
N SER A 111 -2.17 -11.70 -10.92
CA SER A 111 -1.05 -11.23 -11.75
C SER A 111 -0.58 -12.26 -12.80
N MET A 112 -1.02 -13.51 -12.68
CA MET A 112 -0.60 -14.64 -13.53
C MET A 112 -1.70 -15.16 -14.46
N ILE A 113 -2.88 -14.51 -14.49
CA ILE A 113 -4.01 -14.93 -15.35
C ILE A 113 -3.61 -14.83 -16.84
N ASP A 114 -3.14 -13.66 -17.24
CA ASP A 114 -2.68 -13.38 -18.60
C ASP A 114 -1.75 -12.16 -18.66
N ARG A 115 -1.38 -11.74 -19.89
CA ARG A 115 -0.51 -10.59 -20.11
C ARG A 115 -1.12 -9.28 -19.59
N GLU A 116 -2.43 -9.10 -19.72
CA GLU A 116 -3.10 -7.85 -19.34
C GLU A 116 -3.06 -7.67 -17.81
N HIS A 117 -3.37 -8.73 -17.06
CA HIS A 117 -3.28 -8.76 -15.60
C HIS A 117 -1.84 -8.57 -15.11
N ALA A 118 -0.87 -9.18 -15.80
CA ALA A 118 0.54 -9.00 -15.48
C ALA A 118 0.99 -7.54 -15.67
N VAL A 119 0.66 -6.93 -16.84
CA VAL A 119 0.99 -5.53 -17.15
C VAL A 119 0.29 -4.58 -16.18
N TYR A 120 -1.00 -4.81 -15.92
CA TYR A 120 -1.76 -4.03 -14.94
C TYR A 120 -1.08 -4.06 -13.57
N THR A 121 -0.71 -5.25 -13.08
CA THR A 121 -0.05 -5.40 -11.78
C THR A 121 1.25 -4.60 -11.69
N GLN A 122 2.12 -4.71 -12.71
CA GLN A 122 3.37 -3.95 -12.76
C GLN A 122 3.11 -2.43 -12.83
N HIS A 123 2.18 -2.01 -13.67
CA HIS A 123 1.87 -0.60 -13.82
C HIS A 123 1.27 0.00 -12.54
N ASN A 124 0.29 -0.68 -11.95
CA ASN A 124 -0.33 -0.25 -10.69
C ASN A 124 0.69 -0.16 -9.55
N ASN A 125 1.47 -1.21 -9.33
CA ASN A 125 2.32 -1.30 -8.15
C ASN A 125 3.61 -0.48 -8.30
N VAL A 126 4.29 -0.59 -9.46
CA VAL A 126 5.58 0.09 -9.65
C VAL A 126 5.37 1.57 -9.98
N VAL A 127 4.54 1.89 -10.98
CA VAL A 127 4.34 3.29 -11.39
C VAL A 127 3.57 4.07 -10.33
N GLY A 128 2.54 3.48 -9.70
CA GLY A 128 1.81 4.10 -8.60
C GLY A 128 2.73 4.43 -7.41
N THR A 129 3.62 3.50 -7.04
CA THR A 129 4.61 3.74 -5.97
C THR A 129 5.62 4.83 -6.37
N LEU A 130 6.11 4.85 -7.62
CA LEU A 130 7.00 5.90 -8.10
C LEU A 130 6.34 7.28 -8.04
N ASN A 131 5.11 7.41 -8.51
CA ASN A 131 4.35 8.66 -8.44
C ASN A 131 4.23 9.15 -6.98
N LEU A 132 3.91 8.24 -6.05
CA LEU A 132 3.85 8.57 -4.62
C LEU A 132 5.20 9.05 -4.08
N MET A 133 6.29 8.34 -4.41
CA MET A 133 7.63 8.69 -3.93
C MET A 133 8.06 10.08 -4.42
N TYR A 134 7.83 10.40 -5.70
CA TYR A 134 8.11 11.72 -6.24
C TYR A 134 7.22 12.80 -5.61
N ALA A 135 5.92 12.53 -5.44
CA ALA A 135 5.02 13.47 -4.80
C ALA A 135 5.45 13.76 -3.35
N VAL A 136 5.88 12.76 -2.58
CA VAL A 136 6.43 12.95 -1.23
C VAL A 136 7.71 13.76 -1.27
N ALA A 137 8.67 13.41 -2.14
CA ALA A 137 9.96 14.10 -2.23
C ALA A 137 9.81 15.58 -2.60
N GLU A 138 8.83 15.93 -3.43
CA GLU A 138 8.61 17.28 -3.93
C GLU A 138 7.65 18.12 -3.07
N THR A 139 6.76 17.49 -2.28
CA THR A 139 5.83 18.22 -1.40
C THR A 139 6.37 18.35 0.02
N ASN A 140 6.77 17.24 0.63
CA ASN A 140 7.35 17.21 1.98
C ASN A 140 8.20 15.94 2.16
N PRO A 141 9.54 16.02 2.03
CA PRO A 141 10.44 14.87 2.15
C PRO A 141 10.54 14.30 3.58
N ASP A 142 10.01 15.00 4.58
CA ASP A 142 10.00 14.55 5.98
C ASP A 142 8.82 13.61 6.30
N ILE A 143 7.92 13.36 5.35
CA ILE A 143 6.83 12.39 5.51
C ILE A 143 7.40 11.00 5.76
N HIS A 144 7.00 10.37 6.87
CA HIS A 144 7.37 8.98 7.16
C HIS A 144 6.55 8.00 6.31
N LEU A 145 7.19 7.35 5.33
CA LEU A 145 6.53 6.38 4.45
C LEU A 145 6.73 4.95 4.97
N VAL A 146 5.64 4.27 5.29
CA VAL A 146 5.60 2.84 5.64
C VAL A 146 4.95 2.08 4.49
N LYS A 147 5.73 1.36 3.70
CA LYS A 147 5.23 0.53 2.59
C LYS A 147 5.27 -0.94 2.97
N LEU A 148 4.16 -1.64 2.75
CA LEU A 148 4.10 -3.09 2.88
C LEU A 148 4.72 -3.74 1.63
N GLY A 149 5.75 -4.57 1.85
CA GLY A 149 6.37 -5.39 0.81
C GLY A 149 5.86 -6.82 0.84
N THR A 150 6.53 -7.69 0.10
CA THR A 150 6.23 -9.13 0.09
C THR A 150 7.49 -9.97 0.24
N MET A 151 7.47 -10.97 1.13
CA MET A 151 8.55 -11.94 1.22
C MET A 151 8.62 -12.87 -0.02
N GLY A 152 7.56 -12.94 -0.81
CA GLY A 152 7.51 -13.72 -2.06
C GLY A 152 8.50 -13.24 -3.13
N GLU A 153 9.12 -12.07 -2.96
CA GLU A 153 10.20 -11.58 -3.83
C GLU A 153 11.44 -12.47 -3.81
N TYR A 154 11.66 -13.20 -2.72
CA TYR A 154 12.79 -14.15 -2.61
C TYR A 154 12.46 -15.53 -3.21
N GLY A 155 11.19 -15.84 -3.47
CA GLY A 155 10.75 -17.13 -3.97
C GLY A 155 10.98 -18.26 -2.95
N THR A 156 11.38 -19.44 -3.47
CA THR A 156 11.69 -20.64 -2.67
C THR A 156 13.08 -21.17 -3.01
N PRO A 157 14.16 -20.50 -2.63
CA PRO A 157 15.52 -20.99 -2.86
C PRO A 157 15.83 -22.22 -1.97
N ASN A 158 16.80 -23.06 -2.40
CA ASN A 158 17.30 -24.17 -1.60
C ASN A 158 18.40 -23.77 -0.59
N ILE A 159 18.44 -22.51 -0.22
CA ILE A 159 19.35 -21.95 0.78
C ILE A 159 18.56 -21.10 1.75
N ASP A 160 19.09 -20.87 2.93
CA ASP A 160 18.48 -19.98 3.91
C ASP A 160 18.38 -18.56 3.35
N ILE A 161 17.27 -17.89 3.64
CA ILE A 161 17.04 -16.50 3.27
C ILE A 161 17.47 -15.63 4.45
N GLU A 162 18.57 -14.90 4.27
CA GLU A 162 19.04 -13.94 5.26
C GLU A 162 18.41 -12.57 5.05
N GLU A 163 18.16 -11.86 6.12
CA GLU A 163 17.68 -10.48 6.06
C GLU A 163 18.80 -9.53 5.67
N GLY A 164 18.57 -8.76 4.62
CA GLY A 164 19.42 -7.64 4.24
C GLY A 164 20.53 -8.00 3.26
N TRP A 165 21.79 -7.98 3.71
CA TRP A 165 22.96 -7.97 2.83
C TRP A 165 23.79 -9.24 2.94
N LEU A 166 24.28 -9.72 1.79
CA LEU A 166 25.27 -10.79 1.71
C LEU A 166 26.65 -10.23 1.38
N GLU A 167 27.69 -10.81 1.98
CA GLU A 167 29.05 -10.62 1.51
C GLU A 167 29.32 -11.62 0.38
N VAL A 168 29.63 -11.10 -0.80
CA VAL A 168 29.87 -11.91 -2.00
C VAL A 168 31.33 -11.73 -2.42
N GLU A 169 32.05 -12.85 -2.64
CA GLU A 169 33.35 -12.85 -3.25
C GLU A 169 33.32 -13.51 -4.63
N HIS A 170 33.75 -12.78 -5.65
CA HIS A 170 33.87 -13.30 -7.01
C HIS A 170 35.11 -12.78 -7.71
N ASN A 171 35.89 -13.69 -8.32
CA ASN A 171 37.13 -13.35 -9.01
C ASN A 171 38.12 -12.53 -8.15
N GLY A 172 38.27 -12.89 -6.86
CA GLY A 172 39.14 -12.21 -5.92
C GLY A 172 38.72 -10.81 -5.49
N ARG A 173 37.51 -10.38 -5.83
CA ARG A 173 36.90 -9.12 -5.39
C ARG A 173 35.76 -9.41 -4.44
N LYS A 174 35.64 -8.60 -3.38
CA LYS A 174 34.54 -8.68 -2.39
C LYS A 174 33.65 -7.48 -2.51
N ASP A 175 32.35 -7.74 -2.36
CA ASP A 175 31.34 -6.68 -2.29
C ASP A 175 30.21 -7.10 -1.36
N ARG A 176 29.41 -6.13 -0.91
CA ARG A 176 28.25 -6.34 -0.08
C ARG A 176 27.00 -6.06 -0.91
N MET A 177 26.22 -7.09 -1.17
CA MET A 177 25.06 -7.05 -2.07
C MET A 177 23.78 -7.42 -1.32
N LEU A 178 22.64 -6.87 -1.77
CA LEU A 178 21.33 -7.32 -1.29
C LEU A 178 21.16 -8.81 -1.60
N TYR A 179 20.42 -9.51 -0.71
CA TYR A 179 20.08 -10.91 -0.92
C TYR A 179 19.41 -11.09 -2.31
N PRO A 180 19.81 -12.11 -3.11
CA PRO A 180 19.28 -12.34 -4.45
C PRO A 180 17.78 -12.61 -4.43
N LYS A 181 17.04 -11.93 -5.31
CA LYS A 181 15.60 -12.07 -5.46
C LYS A 181 15.27 -13.06 -6.58
N LYS A 182 14.27 -13.90 -6.36
CA LYS A 182 13.77 -14.88 -7.34
C LYS A 182 12.23 -14.93 -7.25
N PRO A 183 11.52 -13.86 -7.64
CA PRO A 183 10.08 -13.77 -7.50
C PRO A 183 9.36 -14.87 -8.28
N GLY A 184 8.32 -15.46 -7.67
CA GLY A 184 7.53 -16.55 -8.25
C GLY A 184 6.30 -16.08 -9.04
N SER A 185 6.01 -14.77 -9.07
CA SER A 185 4.89 -14.19 -9.83
C SER A 185 5.17 -12.74 -10.19
N PHE A 186 4.36 -12.16 -11.08
CA PHE A 186 4.47 -10.74 -11.43
C PHE A 186 4.09 -9.81 -10.27
N TYR A 187 3.23 -10.25 -9.36
CA TYR A 187 3.00 -9.52 -8.12
C TYR A 187 4.26 -9.44 -7.24
N HIS A 188 4.96 -10.56 -7.05
CA HIS A 188 6.17 -10.59 -6.23
C HIS A 188 7.35 -9.84 -6.87
N LEU A 189 7.27 -9.54 -8.17
CA LEU A 189 8.27 -8.76 -8.91
C LEU A 189 8.02 -7.25 -8.83
N SER A 190 6.79 -6.83 -8.50
CA SER A 190 6.36 -5.42 -8.49
C SER A 190 6.63 -4.65 -7.19
#